data_82766eb478ea7d7318a2f6b3aef3cb59
#
_entry.id   82766eb478ea7d7318a2f6b3aef3cb59
#
_cell.length_a   1.000
_cell.length_b   1.000
_cell.length_c   1.000
_cell.angle_alpha   90.00
_cell.angle_beta   90.00
_cell.angle_gamma   90.00
#
_symmetry.space_group_name_H-M   'P 1'
#
loop_
_entity.id
_entity.type
_entity.pdbx_description
1 polymer ?
#
loop_
_entity_poly.entity_id
_entity_poly.type
_entity_poly.pdbx_seq_one_letter_code
_entity_poly.pdbx_strand_id
1 'polypeptide(L)'
;YAVYGSRWHYGDQPETLKGTSRTLDEVDGAMELQDGILSKAGYALLDDSASYLNDDESGFRARPYPEVDLYFFGYGRDYLGALKDFYHLTGQPPLLPRYALGNWWSRYWPYTSQEYTDLMDRFKAEGVPLAVSVIDMDWHKTAIPARFGSGWTGYSWNRDLIPDPAAFLNGLHERGLKVTLNVHPADGIRAFEDAYPMVAKRLGLDAEKEEAASFDFYSPAFREAYFEDVHHPLEDQGVDFWWIDWQQGSHGKMD
;
A
#
# COMPACT_ATOMS: atom_id res chain seq x y z
N TYR A 1 -11.06 23.88 33.82
CA TYR A 1 -12.40 23.97 33.25
C TYR A 1 -12.91 22.58 33.21
N ALA A 2 -13.69 22.30 34.17
CA ALA A 2 -14.27 21.04 34.40
C ALA A 2 -15.05 20.64 33.18
N VAL A 3 -14.73 19.57 32.60
CA VAL A 3 -15.68 18.70 31.95
C VAL A 3 -16.36 17.99 33.09
N TYR A 4 -17.03 18.56 33.64
CA TYR A 4 -18.06 18.87 34.53
C TYR A 4 -18.83 17.63 34.80
N GLY A 5 -18.33 16.80 35.67
CA GLY A 5 -19.06 15.71 36.27
C GLY A 5 -19.22 14.46 35.44
N SER A 6 -18.65 14.37 34.25
CA SER A 6 -18.60 13.11 33.52
C SER A 6 -17.49 12.21 34.10
N ARG A 7 -17.86 11.05 34.57
CA ARG A 7 -16.93 9.98 34.93
C ARG A 7 -16.88 9.00 33.76
N TRP A 8 -15.66 8.69 33.28
CA TRP A 8 -15.51 7.60 32.36
C TRP A 8 -15.63 6.27 33.11
N HIS A 9 -16.34 5.33 32.53
CA HIS A 9 -16.35 3.93 32.95
C HIS A 9 -15.87 3.07 31.80
N TYR A 10 -15.32 1.91 32.12
CA TYR A 10 -14.90 0.95 31.09
C TYR A 10 -16.09 0.65 30.14
N GLY A 11 -15.84 0.80 28.84
CA GLY A 11 -16.85 0.66 27.79
C GLY A 11 -17.55 1.95 27.36
N ASP A 12 -17.35 3.07 28.08
CA ASP A 12 -17.86 4.37 27.64
C ASP A 12 -17.05 4.86 26.44
N GLN A 13 -17.75 5.19 25.36
CA GLN A 13 -17.20 5.78 24.15
C GLN A 13 -17.75 7.21 23.96
N PRO A 14 -16.90 8.24 23.88
CA PRO A 14 -17.36 9.59 23.57
C PRO A 14 -17.66 9.70 22.08
N GLU A 15 -18.56 10.63 21.72
CA GLU A 15 -18.68 11.05 20.34
C GLU A 15 -17.40 11.79 19.90
N THR A 16 -16.66 11.19 18.99
CA THR A 16 -15.38 11.73 18.53
C THR A 16 -15.56 12.67 17.34
N LEU A 17 -14.55 13.49 17.08
CA LEU A 17 -14.37 14.12 15.79
C LEU A 17 -13.86 13.01 14.88
N LYS A 18 -14.75 12.48 14.05
CA LYS A 18 -14.48 11.29 13.25
C LYS A 18 -13.16 11.40 12.48
N GLY A 19 -12.50 10.28 12.27
CA GLY A 19 -11.28 10.15 11.50
C GLY A 19 -11.56 9.99 10.01
N THR A 20 -11.12 8.87 9.47
CA THR A 20 -11.29 8.52 8.06
C THR A 20 -11.92 7.13 7.94
N SER A 21 -12.12 6.67 6.73
CA SER A 21 -12.38 5.25 6.49
C SER A 21 -11.16 4.56 5.93
N ARG A 22 -11.03 3.27 6.19
CA ARG A 22 -9.93 2.45 5.70
C ARG A 22 -9.96 2.33 4.17
N THR A 23 -11.16 2.16 3.61
CA THR A 23 -11.38 2.00 2.17
C THR A 23 -12.71 2.62 1.77
N LEU A 24 -12.80 2.99 0.51
CA LEU A 24 -14.05 3.39 -0.14
C LEU A 24 -14.56 2.32 -1.13
N ASP A 25 -13.95 1.16 -1.14
CA ASP A 25 -14.38 0.04 -1.98
C ASP A 25 -15.82 -0.35 -1.65
N GLU A 26 -16.61 -0.60 -2.70
CA GLU A 26 -18.02 -0.96 -2.61
C GLU A 26 -18.92 0.08 -1.87
N VAL A 27 -18.44 1.31 -1.68
CA VAL A 27 -19.22 2.39 -1.07
C VAL A 27 -20.11 3.05 -2.12
N ASP A 28 -21.43 3.03 -1.87
CA ASP A 28 -22.44 3.76 -2.65
C ASP A 28 -23.03 4.89 -1.80
N GLY A 29 -22.47 6.07 -1.93
CA GLY A 29 -22.90 7.25 -1.20
C GLY A 29 -22.16 7.49 0.11
N ALA A 30 -22.88 7.81 1.19
CA ALA A 30 -22.29 8.10 2.48
C ALA A 30 -21.91 6.82 3.23
N MET A 31 -20.76 6.88 3.92
CA MET A 31 -20.34 5.81 4.82
C MET A 31 -20.01 6.36 6.21
N GLU A 32 -20.04 5.49 7.21
CA GLU A 32 -19.63 5.84 8.56
C GLU A 32 -18.10 5.93 8.64
N LEU A 33 -17.59 7.04 9.18
CA LEU A 33 -16.17 7.22 9.42
C LEU A 33 -15.79 6.62 10.77
N GLN A 34 -14.56 6.11 10.85
CA GLN A 34 -14.01 5.57 12.08
C GLN A 34 -13.84 6.64 13.15
N ASP A 35 -13.88 6.23 14.42
CA ASP A 35 -13.61 7.11 15.52
C ASP A 35 -12.15 7.61 15.51
N GLY A 36 -11.99 8.89 15.88
CA GLY A 36 -10.70 9.52 16.03
C GLY A 36 -10.30 9.66 17.50
N ILE A 37 -9.11 10.17 17.74
CA ILE A 37 -8.58 10.40 19.11
C ILE A 37 -9.00 11.75 19.71
N LEU A 38 -9.78 12.55 18.99
CA LEU A 38 -10.24 13.85 19.43
C LEU A 38 -11.75 13.85 19.64
N SER A 39 -12.22 14.50 20.71
CA SER A 39 -13.65 14.69 20.96
C SER A 39 -13.94 16.03 21.62
N LYS A 40 -15.20 16.51 21.50
CA LYS A 40 -15.68 17.67 22.25
C LYS A 40 -15.92 17.35 23.71
N ALA A 41 -16.02 16.07 24.08
CA ALA A 41 -16.13 15.63 25.47
C ALA A 41 -14.84 15.80 26.27
N GLY A 42 -13.72 16.07 25.58
CA GLY A 42 -12.41 16.31 26.19
C GLY A 42 -11.60 15.06 26.46
N TYR A 43 -12.09 13.91 26.01
CA TYR A 43 -11.35 12.64 26.02
C TYR A 43 -11.75 11.77 24.84
N ALA A 44 -10.89 10.82 24.51
CA ALA A 44 -11.16 9.78 23.54
C ALA A 44 -10.44 8.49 23.95
N LEU A 45 -10.85 7.38 23.41
CA LEU A 45 -10.19 6.09 23.57
C LEU A 45 -9.74 5.56 22.22
N LEU A 46 -8.54 5.02 22.20
CA LEU A 46 -8.06 4.19 21.12
C LEU A 46 -8.02 2.74 21.63
N ASP A 47 -8.80 1.88 20.99
CA ASP A 47 -8.81 0.45 21.28
C ASP A 47 -7.83 -0.25 20.35
N ASP A 48 -6.72 -0.72 20.92
CA ASP A 48 -5.65 -1.43 20.21
C ASP A 48 -5.71 -2.95 20.45
N SER A 49 -6.77 -3.43 21.11
CA SER A 49 -6.89 -4.84 21.53
C SER A 49 -6.85 -5.84 20.38
N ALA A 50 -7.30 -5.45 19.19
CA ALA A 50 -7.32 -6.29 18.01
C ALA A 50 -6.10 -6.11 17.09
N SER A 51 -5.25 -5.13 17.37
CA SER A 51 -4.08 -4.83 16.53
C SER A 51 -2.97 -5.86 16.71
N TYR A 52 -2.15 -6.01 15.68
CA TYR A 52 -0.93 -6.80 15.77
C TYR A 52 0.09 -6.11 16.65
N LEU A 53 0.93 -6.91 17.33
CA LEU A 53 2.06 -6.41 18.09
C LEU A 53 3.23 -6.16 17.15
N ASN A 54 3.88 -5.01 17.29
CA ASN A 54 5.16 -4.75 16.63
C ASN A 54 6.28 -5.38 17.46
N ASP A 55 7.08 -6.19 16.83
CA ASP A 55 8.22 -6.88 17.40
C ASP A 55 9.46 -6.54 16.58
N ASP A 56 10.47 -5.95 17.22
CA ASP A 56 11.67 -5.46 16.53
C ASP A 56 12.44 -6.56 15.78
N GLU A 57 12.30 -7.82 16.21
CA GLU A 57 13.00 -8.96 15.60
C GLU A 57 12.16 -9.63 14.49
N SER A 58 10.86 -9.78 14.71
CA SER A 58 9.98 -10.53 13.80
C SER A 58 9.04 -9.65 12.97
N GLY A 59 9.01 -8.35 13.24
CA GLY A 59 8.05 -7.42 12.65
C GLY A 59 6.66 -7.55 13.32
N PHE A 60 5.59 -7.61 12.55
CA PHE A 60 4.26 -7.74 13.11
C PHE A 60 3.91 -9.18 13.45
N ARG A 61 3.37 -9.41 14.65
CA ARG A 61 2.86 -10.71 15.08
C ARG A 61 1.47 -10.60 15.69
N ALA A 62 0.67 -11.65 15.54
CA ALA A 62 -0.64 -11.73 16.18
C ALA A 62 -0.49 -11.75 17.71
N ARG A 63 -1.48 -11.22 18.41
CA ARG A 63 -1.58 -11.36 19.87
C ARG A 63 -1.79 -12.84 20.23
N PRO A 64 -1.07 -13.38 21.21
CA PRO A 64 -1.15 -14.81 21.55
C PRO A 64 -2.49 -15.20 22.18
N TYR A 65 -3.19 -14.25 22.76
CA TYR A 65 -4.52 -14.39 23.38
C TYR A 65 -5.24 -13.04 23.38
N PRO A 66 -6.59 -13.03 23.50
CA PRO A 66 -7.34 -11.79 23.61
C PRO A 66 -6.93 -11.00 24.85
N GLU A 67 -6.53 -9.78 24.68
CA GLU A 67 -6.17 -8.82 25.74
C GLU A 67 -6.93 -7.53 25.51
N VAL A 68 -7.16 -6.79 26.60
CA VAL A 68 -7.69 -5.42 26.53
C VAL A 68 -6.50 -4.47 26.52
N ASP A 69 -6.36 -3.72 25.44
CA ASP A 69 -5.30 -2.73 25.24
C ASP A 69 -5.93 -1.41 24.78
N LEU A 70 -6.06 -0.48 25.73
CA LEU A 70 -6.76 0.78 25.53
C LEU A 70 -5.85 1.96 25.85
N TYR A 71 -5.78 2.92 24.96
CA TYR A 71 -5.14 4.21 25.20
C TYR A 71 -6.18 5.28 25.47
N PHE A 72 -6.09 5.91 26.64
CA PHE A 72 -6.98 6.98 27.05
C PHE A 72 -6.36 8.35 26.81
N PHE A 73 -6.95 9.14 25.93
CA PHE A 73 -6.51 10.49 25.58
C PHE A 73 -7.38 11.54 26.33
N GLY A 74 -6.91 11.99 27.49
CA GLY A 74 -7.64 12.91 28.37
C GLY A 74 -7.13 14.34 28.32
N TYR A 75 -7.24 15.01 27.18
CA TYR A 75 -6.62 16.32 26.91
C TYR A 75 -7.55 17.52 27.03
N GLY A 76 -8.82 17.31 27.35
CA GLY A 76 -9.79 18.39 27.37
C GLY A 76 -9.94 19.02 25.99
N ARG A 77 -9.56 20.30 25.85
CA ARG A 77 -9.57 21.02 24.57
C ARG A 77 -8.17 21.24 23.97
N ASP A 78 -7.15 20.68 24.56
CA ASP A 78 -5.81 20.71 24.00
C ASP A 78 -5.66 19.65 22.91
N TYR A 79 -6.30 19.89 21.77
CA TYR A 79 -6.30 18.98 20.63
C TYR A 79 -4.89 18.81 20.03
N LEU A 80 -4.07 19.86 20.07
CA LEU A 80 -2.69 19.78 19.56
C LEU A 80 -1.81 18.92 20.46
N GLY A 81 -2.00 19.01 21.80
CA GLY A 81 -1.32 18.13 22.75
C GLY A 81 -1.71 16.66 22.52
N ALA A 82 -3.00 16.39 22.34
CA ALA A 82 -3.48 15.03 22.05
C ALA A 82 -2.85 14.46 20.77
N LEU A 83 -2.82 15.23 19.68
CA LEU A 83 -2.21 14.82 18.41
C LEU A 83 -0.69 14.60 18.55
N LYS A 84 -0.01 15.49 19.26
CA LYS A 84 1.43 15.37 19.50
C LYS A 84 1.77 14.08 20.23
N ASP A 85 1.02 13.75 21.28
CA ASP A 85 1.29 12.56 22.08
C ASP A 85 0.81 11.29 21.35
N PHE A 86 -0.24 11.36 20.53
CA PHE A 86 -0.61 10.29 19.62
C PHE A 86 0.55 9.95 18.66
N TYR A 87 1.14 10.95 17.98
CA TYR A 87 2.29 10.73 17.10
C TYR A 87 3.57 10.35 17.85
N HIS A 88 3.66 10.67 19.12
CA HIS A 88 4.76 10.19 19.96
C HIS A 88 4.61 8.68 20.25
N LEU A 89 3.38 8.22 20.40
CA LEU A 89 3.05 6.81 20.63
C LEU A 89 3.13 5.98 19.35
N THR A 90 2.58 6.48 18.25
CA THR A 90 2.42 5.73 16.98
C THR A 90 3.55 5.96 15.98
N GLY A 91 4.46 6.88 16.26
CA GLY A 91 5.44 7.39 15.31
C GLY A 91 4.90 8.54 14.47
N GLN A 92 5.81 9.35 13.95
CA GLN A 92 5.45 10.49 13.12
C GLN A 92 5.19 10.04 11.68
N PRO A 93 4.16 10.59 11.00
CA PRO A 93 3.99 10.34 9.58
C PRO A 93 5.19 10.90 8.81
N PRO A 94 5.71 10.18 7.81
CA PRO A 94 6.79 10.68 6.98
C PRO A 94 6.34 11.90 6.18
N LEU A 95 7.26 12.83 5.95
CA LEU A 95 7.02 13.91 5.01
C LEU A 95 6.90 13.34 3.59
N LEU A 96 5.78 13.62 2.94
CA LEU A 96 5.60 13.24 1.55
C LEU A 96 6.61 13.98 0.66
N PRO A 97 7.23 13.30 -0.30
CA PRO A 97 8.05 13.97 -1.29
C PRO A 97 7.21 14.92 -2.14
N ARG A 98 7.82 16.06 -2.55
CA ARG A 98 7.08 17.11 -3.25
C ARG A 98 6.36 16.63 -4.51
N TYR A 99 6.92 15.68 -5.25
CA TYR A 99 6.31 15.15 -6.46
C TYR A 99 4.97 14.45 -6.20
N ALA A 100 4.81 13.84 -5.02
CA ALA A 100 3.55 13.18 -4.63
C ALA A 100 2.37 14.15 -4.52
N LEU A 101 2.64 15.44 -4.36
CA LEU A 101 1.63 16.50 -4.30
C LEU A 101 1.37 17.15 -5.67
N GLY A 102 2.04 16.70 -6.72
CA GLY A 102 1.85 17.17 -8.09
C GLY A 102 0.74 16.44 -8.85
N ASN A 103 0.61 16.74 -10.13
CA ASN A 103 -0.34 16.00 -10.99
C ASN A 103 0.22 14.64 -11.37
N TRP A 104 -0.63 13.65 -11.28
CA TRP A 104 -0.36 12.29 -11.69
C TRP A 104 -1.17 11.97 -12.94
N TRP A 105 -0.57 11.30 -13.92
CA TRP A 105 -1.27 10.69 -15.03
C TRP A 105 -1.40 9.19 -14.79
N SER A 106 -2.63 8.70 -14.80
CA SER A 106 -2.95 7.28 -14.74
C SER A 106 -4.08 6.97 -15.70
N ARG A 107 -3.97 5.85 -16.41
CA ARG A 107 -5.05 5.27 -17.20
C ARG A 107 -4.80 3.78 -17.37
N TYR A 108 -5.82 2.99 -17.06
CA TYR A 108 -5.83 1.58 -17.44
C TYR A 108 -5.97 1.46 -18.96
N TRP A 109 -4.85 1.21 -19.62
CA TRP A 109 -4.74 1.10 -21.07
C TRP A 109 -3.42 0.40 -21.43
N PRO A 110 -3.43 -0.57 -22.41
CA PRO A 110 -2.24 -1.30 -22.79
C PRO A 110 -1.33 -0.46 -23.70
N TYR A 111 -0.74 0.60 -23.15
CA TYR A 111 0.20 1.44 -23.88
C TYR A 111 1.47 0.68 -24.24
N THR A 112 1.92 0.84 -25.48
CA THR A 112 3.32 0.60 -25.80
C THR A 112 4.20 1.68 -25.17
N SER A 113 5.47 1.39 -24.96
CA SER A 113 6.44 2.39 -24.46
C SER A 113 6.49 3.65 -25.33
N GLN A 114 6.34 3.52 -26.66
CA GLN A 114 6.31 4.67 -27.56
C GLN A 114 5.05 5.50 -27.42
N GLU A 115 3.87 4.88 -27.44
CA GLU A 115 2.59 5.59 -27.27
C GLU A 115 2.53 6.33 -25.94
N TYR A 116 3.06 5.73 -24.87
CA TYR A 116 3.09 6.36 -23.56
C TYR A 116 4.05 7.55 -23.53
N THR A 117 5.21 7.41 -24.12
CA THR A 117 6.20 8.49 -24.24
C THR A 117 5.66 9.66 -25.06
N ASP A 118 5.03 9.38 -26.19
CA ASP A 118 4.40 10.40 -27.06
C ASP A 118 3.28 11.15 -26.30
N LEU A 119 2.52 10.43 -25.46
CA LEU A 119 1.49 11.03 -24.62
C LEU A 119 2.08 11.98 -23.59
N MET A 120 3.19 11.61 -22.94
CA MET A 120 3.87 12.50 -21.97
C MET A 120 4.43 13.75 -22.66
N ASP A 121 4.98 13.60 -23.85
CA ASP A 121 5.46 14.73 -24.67
C ASP A 121 4.31 15.65 -25.07
N ARG A 122 3.15 15.09 -25.40
CA ARG A 122 1.94 15.86 -25.69
C ARG A 122 1.44 16.66 -24.48
N PHE A 123 1.38 16.08 -23.28
CA PHE A 123 1.05 16.81 -22.06
C PHE A 123 1.96 18.01 -21.85
N LYS A 124 3.25 17.81 -22.06
CA LYS A 124 4.24 18.89 -21.97
C LYS A 124 4.02 19.98 -23.02
N ALA A 125 3.74 19.60 -24.26
CA ALA A 125 3.47 20.55 -25.36
C ALA A 125 2.20 21.36 -25.14
N GLU A 126 1.16 20.77 -24.56
CA GLU A 126 -0.11 21.42 -24.20
C GLU A 126 -0.02 22.24 -22.90
N GLY A 127 1.16 22.28 -22.25
CA GLY A 127 1.38 23.04 -21.03
C GLY A 127 0.73 22.41 -19.79
N VAL A 128 0.42 21.13 -19.79
CA VAL A 128 -0.12 20.40 -18.64
C VAL A 128 1.06 19.84 -17.82
N PRO A 129 1.31 20.40 -16.62
CA PRO A 129 2.43 19.92 -15.81
C PRO A 129 2.06 18.58 -15.18
N LEU A 130 2.96 17.60 -15.32
CA LEU A 130 2.89 16.31 -14.63
C LEU A 130 4.10 16.15 -13.73
N ALA A 131 3.91 15.49 -12.59
CA ALA A 131 4.96 15.12 -11.66
C ALA A 131 5.17 13.59 -11.64
N VAL A 132 4.10 12.82 -11.82
CA VAL A 132 4.11 11.38 -11.71
C VAL A 132 3.46 10.75 -12.94
N SER A 133 4.11 9.73 -13.45
CA SER A 133 3.68 8.83 -14.50
C SER A 133 3.32 7.49 -13.85
N VAL A 134 2.04 7.12 -13.93
CA VAL A 134 1.57 5.81 -13.46
C VAL A 134 1.47 4.88 -14.66
N ILE A 135 2.13 3.73 -14.58
CA ILE A 135 1.98 2.68 -15.56
C ILE A 135 1.08 1.62 -14.93
N ASP A 136 -0.13 1.55 -15.45
CA ASP A 136 -1.17 0.68 -14.93
C ASP A 136 -0.91 -0.78 -15.35
N MET A 137 -1.73 -1.68 -14.86
CA MET A 137 -1.58 -3.12 -14.77
C MET A 137 -1.00 -3.82 -16.03
N ASP A 138 -1.17 -3.28 -17.24
CA ASP A 138 -0.60 -3.87 -18.46
C ASP A 138 0.93 -3.73 -18.59
N TRP A 139 1.60 -3.09 -17.63
CA TRP A 139 3.06 -3.11 -17.56
C TRP A 139 3.62 -4.53 -17.37
N HIS A 140 2.85 -5.40 -16.71
CA HIS A 140 3.18 -6.80 -16.50
C HIS A 140 2.36 -7.73 -17.41
N LYS A 141 2.72 -9.01 -17.43
CA LYS A 141 2.01 -10.05 -18.18
C LYS A 141 0.61 -10.25 -17.59
N THR A 142 -0.44 -9.84 -18.29
CA THR A 142 -1.86 -10.02 -17.90
C THR A 142 -2.50 -11.24 -18.59
N ALA A 143 -2.05 -11.58 -19.80
CA ALA A 143 -2.46 -12.80 -20.51
C ALA A 143 -1.60 -13.98 -20.05
N ILE A 144 -2.04 -14.69 -19.04
CA ILE A 144 -1.30 -15.78 -18.41
C ILE A 144 -2.02 -17.12 -18.58
N PRO A 145 -1.31 -18.27 -18.46
CA PRO A 145 -1.97 -19.59 -18.50
C PRO A 145 -3.03 -19.73 -17.41
N ALA A 146 -4.21 -20.23 -17.76
CA ALA A 146 -5.38 -20.33 -16.88
C ALA A 146 -5.13 -21.08 -15.56
N ARG A 147 -4.15 -22.01 -15.53
CA ARG A 147 -3.78 -22.74 -14.30
C ARG A 147 -3.21 -21.84 -13.20
N PHE A 148 -2.76 -20.64 -13.56
CA PHE A 148 -2.26 -19.63 -12.61
C PHE A 148 -3.33 -18.61 -12.17
N GLY A 149 -4.58 -18.79 -12.57
CA GLY A 149 -5.66 -17.87 -12.22
C GLY A 149 -5.78 -16.68 -13.15
N SER A 150 -6.10 -15.53 -12.58
CA SER A 150 -6.25 -14.27 -13.33
C SER A 150 -4.93 -13.54 -13.53
N GLY A 151 -4.89 -12.63 -14.50
CA GLY A 151 -3.74 -11.75 -14.75
C GLY A 151 -3.72 -10.46 -13.91
N TRP A 152 -4.49 -10.39 -12.83
CA TRP A 152 -4.50 -9.19 -11.97
C TRP A 152 -3.18 -9.00 -11.23
N THR A 153 -2.69 -10.03 -10.55
CA THR A 153 -1.37 -10.01 -9.93
C THR A 153 -0.30 -10.30 -10.98
N GLY A 154 0.79 -9.54 -10.99
CA GLY A 154 1.94 -9.80 -11.86
C GLY A 154 3.12 -8.90 -11.55
N TYR A 155 4.33 -9.44 -11.80
CA TYR A 155 5.61 -8.77 -11.51
C TYR A 155 6.61 -8.88 -12.65
N SER A 156 6.20 -9.48 -13.77
CA SER A 156 7.06 -9.70 -14.93
C SER A 156 6.67 -8.77 -16.08
N TRP A 157 7.61 -8.00 -16.58
CA TRP A 157 7.34 -7.04 -17.64
C TRP A 157 6.65 -7.67 -18.86
N ASN A 158 5.65 -6.99 -19.36
CA ASN A 158 5.05 -7.28 -20.67
C ASN A 158 5.95 -6.73 -21.76
N ARG A 159 6.88 -7.57 -22.23
CA ARG A 159 7.87 -7.19 -23.24
C ARG A 159 7.29 -6.92 -24.64
N ASP A 160 6.06 -7.31 -24.88
CA ASP A 160 5.35 -6.98 -26.13
C ASP A 160 4.98 -5.50 -26.17
N LEU A 161 4.64 -4.91 -25.02
CA LEU A 161 4.33 -3.50 -24.88
C LEU A 161 5.56 -2.67 -24.53
N ILE A 162 6.41 -3.18 -23.65
CA ILE A 162 7.58 -2.49 -23.10
C ILE A 162 8.82 -3.38 -23.31
N PRO A 163 9.40 -3.39 -24.52
CA PRO A 163 10.52 -4.28 -24.84
C PRO A 163 11.77 -4.04 -23.99
N ASP A 164 12.05 -2.77 -23.68
CA ASP A 164 13.18 -2.34 -22.85
C ASP A 164 12.68 -1.43 -21.71
N PRO A 165 12.32 -2.01 -20.56
CA PRO A 165 11.83 -1.25 -19.42
C PRO A 165 12.81 -0.22 -18.90
N ALA A 166 14.09 -0.56 -18.78
CA ALA A 166 15.08 0.35 -18.22
C ALA A 166 15.25 1.60 -19.12
N ALA A 167 15.32 1.44 -20.42
CA ALA A 167 15.36 2.56 -21.37
C ALA A 167 14.06 3.38 -21.31
N PHE A 168 12.90 2.72 -21.20
CA PHE A 168 11.61 3.38 -21.11
C PHE A 168 11.50 4.22 -19.83
N LEU A 169 11.82 3.65 -18.66
CA LEU A 169 11.78 4.33 -17.37
C LEU A 169 12.76 5.52 -17.34
N ASN A 170 13.99 5.33 -17.86
CA ASN A 170 14.96 6.41 -17.98
C ASN A 170 14.43 7.55 -18.87
N GLY A 171 13.77 7.23 -19.98
CA GLY A 171 13.15 8.23 -20.86
C GLY A 171 12.05 9.05 -20.16
N LEU A 172 11.30 8.45 -19.23
CA LEU A 172 10.32 9.17 -18.39
C LEU A 172 11.02 10.07 -17.36
N HIS A 173 12.11 9.59 -16.76
CA HIS A 173 12.92 10.40 -15.84
C HIS A 173 13.56 11.61 -16.54
N GLU A 174 14.04 11.46 -17.77
CA GLU A 174 14.58 12.59 -18.57
C GLU A 174 13.52 13.67 -18.84
N ARG A 175 12.25 13.31 -18.78
CA ARG A 175 11.11 14.25 -18.85
C ARG A 175 10.75 14.90 -17.50
N GLY A 176 11.48 14.55 -16.45
CA GLY A 176 11.28 15.06 -15.10
C GLY A 176 10.12 14.36 -14.34
N LEU A 177 9.66 13.22 -14.81
CA LEU A 177 8.59 12.44 -14.20
C LEU A 177 9.14 11.43 -13.20
N LYS A 178 8.43 11.23 -12.11
CA LYS A 178 8.56 10.05 -11.26
C LYS A 178 7.65 8.96 -11.76
N VAL A 179 8.10 7.70 -11.64
CA VAL A 179 7.38 6.56 -12.20
C VAL A 179 6.94 5.61 -11.11
N THR A 180 5.67 5.23 -11.15
CA THR A 180 5.11 4.18 -10.31
C THR A 180 4.41 3.12 -11.16
N LEU A 181 4.53 1.88 -10.72
CA LEU A 181 3.82 0.75 -11.28
C LEU A 181 2.64 0.38 -10.37
N ASN A 182 1.50 0.06 -11.00
CA ASN A 182 0.34 -0.47 -10.31
C ASN A 182 0.57 -1.95 -9.97
N VAL A 183 0.31 -2.37 -8.74
CA VAL A 183 0.44 -3.76 -8.30
C VAL A 183 -0.78 -4.23 -7.52
N HIS A 184 -1.14 -5.49 -7.74
CA HIS A 184 -2.23 -6.19 -7.07
C HIS A 184 -1.66 -7.49 -6.46
N PRO A 185 -1.17 -7.47 -5.23
CA PRO A 185 -0.33 -8.55 -4.70
C PRO A 185 -1.07 -9.80 -4.22
N ALA A 186 -2.40 -9.81 -4.24
CA ALA A 186 -3.23 -10.82 -3.57
C ALA A 186 -2.89 -12.29 -3.93
N ASP A 187 -2.54 -12.56 -5.21
CA ASP A 187 -2.24 -13.93 -5.65
C ASP A 187 -0.77 -14.36 -5.38
N GLY A 188 0.03 -13.51 -4.77
CA GLY A 188 1.43 -13.81 -4.48
C GLY A 188 2.31 -13.93 -5.72
N ILE A 189 3.41 -14.73 -5.65
CA ILE A 189 4.34 -14.92 -6.77
C ILE A 189 4.16 -16.32 -7.34
N ARG A 190 3.78 -16.39 -8.62
CA ARG A 190 3.43 -17.63 -9.31
C ARG A 190 4.53 -18.05 -10.28
N ALA A 191 4.52 -19.33 -10.69
CA ALA A 191 5.63 -19.94 -11.42
C ALA A 191 5.89 -19.37 -12.83
N PHE A 192 4.98 -18.58 -13.39
CA PHE A 192 5.20 -17.88 -14.66
C PHE A 192 6.01 -16.58 -14.53
N GLU A 193 6.21 -16.09 -13.31
CA GLU A 193 6.91 -14.84 -13.04
C GLU A 193 8.42 -15.00 -13.27
N ASP A 194 9.04 -13.97 -13.84
CA ASP A 194 10.48 -13.98 -14.10
C ASP A 194 11.30 -14.09 -12.80
N ALA A 195 10.78 -13.56 -11.69
CA ALA A 195 11.40 -13.64 -10.35
C ALA A 195 11.16 -14.98 -9.63
N TYR A 196 10.22 -15.79 -10.10
CA TYR A 196 9.80 -17.01 -9.39
C TYR A 196 10.93 -17.97 -9.05
N PRO A 197 11.92 -18.28 -9.92
CA PRO A 197 12.99 -19.19 -9.56
C PRO A 197 13.80 -18.75 -8.33
N MET A 198 14.01 -17.45 -8.15
CA MET A 198 14.72 -16.90 -6.98
C MET A 198 13.86 -17.00 -5.73
N VAL A 199 12.60 -16.58 -5.84
CA VAL A 199 11.61 -16.65 -4.75
C VAL A 199 11.41 -18.10 -4.29
N ALA A 200 11.18 -19.04 -5.21
CA ALA A 200 10.99 -20.45 -4.89
C ALA A 200 12.20 -21.04 -4.16
N LYS A 201 13.41 -20.72 -4.63
CA LYS A 201 14.66 -21.15 -3.98
C LYS A 201 14.77 -20.59 -2.56
N ARG A 202 14.50 -19.29 -2.35
CA ARG A 202 14.57 -18.63 -1.06
C ARG A 202 13.57 -19.20 -0.06
N LEU A 203 12.34 -19.44 -0.52
CA LEU A 203 11.25 -19.94 0.32
C LEU A 203 11.20 -21.47 0.43
N GLY A 204 12.05 -22.20 -0.30
CA GLY A 204 12.06 -23.67 -0.31
C GLY A 204 10.82 -24.30 -0.94
N LEU A 205 10.21 -23.63 -1.92
CA LEU A 205 9.01 -24.12 -2.62
C LEU A 205 9.36 -25.21 -3.63
N ASP A 206 8.39 -26.08 -3.93
CA ASP A 206 8.52 -27.12 -4.95
C ASP A 206 8.30 -26.53 -6.34
N ALA A 207 9.40 -26.06 -6.96
CA ALA A 207 9.36 -25.45 -8.28
C ALA A 207 8.94 -26.41 -9.39
N GLU A 208 9.14 -27.73 -9.23
CA GLU A 208 8.70 -28.74 -10.22
C GLU A 208 7.16 -28.88 -10.23
N LYS A 209 6.53 -28.60 -9.09
CA LYS A 209 5.07 -28.57 -8.98
C LYS A 209 4.48 -27.18 -9.21
N GLU A 210 5.29 -26.22 -9.61
CA GLU A 210 4.86 -24.84 -9.78
C GLU A 210 4.19 -24.25 -8.51
N GLU A 211 4.67 -24.64 -7.32
CA GLU A 211 4.13 -24.18 -6.03
C GLU A 211 4.24 -22.66 -5.90
N ALA A 212 3.10 -21.97 -5.79
CA ALA A 212 3.08 -20.50 -5.68
C ALA A 212 3.52 -20.03 -4.30
N ALA A 213 4.28 -18.93 -4.25
CA ALA A 213 4.50 -18.19 -3.02
C ALA A 213 3.24 -17.36 -2.70
N SER A 214 2.40 -17.87 -1.80
CA SER A 214 1.22 -17.14 -1.33
C SER A 214 1.62 -15.81 -0.70
N PHE A 215 0.81 -14.77 -0.94
CA PHE A 215 1.04 -13.48 -0.31
C PHE A 215 0.87 -13.60 1.21
N ASP A 216 1.97 -13.57 1.95
CA ASP A 216 2.01 -13.67 3.41
C ASP A 216 2.99 -12.64 3.98
N PHE A 217 2.51 -11.41 4.11
CA PHE A 217 3.36 -10.32 4.58
C PHE A 217 3.74 -10.41 6.07
N TYR A 218 3.13 -11.34 6.83
CA TYR A 218 3.54 -11.64 8.19
C TYR A 218 4.79 -12.54 8.24
N SER A 219 5.05 -13.31 7.20
CA SER A 219 6.26 -14.13 7.10
C SER A 219 7.49 -13.26 6.82
N PRO A 220 8.51 -13.21 7.71
CA PRO A 220 9.75 -12.49 7.43
C PRO A 220 10.45 -12.98 6.16
N ALA A 221 10.44 -14.30 5.93
CA ALA A 221 11.04 -14.91 4.74
C ALA A 221 10.31 -14.47 3.45
N PHE A 222 8.96 -14.39 3.49
CA PHE A 222 8.21 -13.89 2.35
C PHE A 222 8.50 -12.41 2.10
N ARG A 223 8.53 -11.56 3.15
CA ARG A 223 8.88 -10.13 2.98
C ARG A 223 10.26 -9.96 2.35
N GLU A 224 11.25 -10.72 2.83
CA GLU A 224 12.60 -10.68 2.25
C GLU A 224 12.58 -11.06 0.77
N ALA A 225 11.94 -12.19 0.41
CA ALA A 225 11.79 -12.60 -0.98
C ALA A 225 11.05 -11.55 -1.84
N TYR A 226 9.98 -10.97 -1.30
CA TYR A 226 9.14 -10.00 -1.98
C TYR A 226 9.89 -8.71 -2.29
N PHE A 227 10.71 -8.22 -1.38
CA PHE A 227 11.52 -7.03 -1.63
C PHE A 227 12.78 -7.36 -2.44
N GLU A 228 13.61 -8.29 -1.99
CA GLU A 228 14.92 -8.53 -2.57
C GLU A 228 14.87 -9.19 -3.96
N ASP A 229 13.94 -10.12 -4.16
CA ASP A 229 13.89 -10.91 -5.40
C ASP A 229 12.87 -10.35 -6.41
N VAL A 230 11.89 -9.53 -5.97
CA VAL A 230 10.83 -9.03 -6.85
C VAL A 230 10.88 -7.51 -7.04
N HIS A 231 10.79 -6.73 -5.95
CA HIS A 231 10.65 -5.28 -6.04
C HIS A 231 11.97 -4.55 -6.32
N HIS A 232 13.03 -4.81 -5.57
CA HIS A 232 14.31 -4.13 -5.75
C HIS A 232 14.90 -4.30 -7.16
N PRO A 233 14.81 -5.47 -7.84
CA PRO A 233 15.24 -5.56 -9.23
C PRO A 233 14.45 -4.69 -10.21
N LEU A 234 13.19 -4.37 -9.91
CA LEU A 234 12.38 -3.45 -10.69
C LEU A 234 12.72 -1.98 -10.37
N GLU A 235 12.97 -1.69 -9.09
CA GLU A 235 13.46 -0.39 -8.63
C GLU A 235 14.84 -0.05 -9.24
N ASP A 236 15.74 -1.01 -9.31
CA ASP A 236 17.04 -0.86 -9.97
C ASP A 236 16.92 -0.54 -11.48
N GLN A 237 15.80 -0.90 -12.11
CA GLN A 237 15.49 -0.52 -13.49
C GLN A 237 14.93 0.89 -13.60
N GLY A 238 14.51 1.52 -12.50
CA GLY A 238 14.04 2.90 -12.47
C GLY A 238 12.60 3.10 -11.95
N VAL A 239 11.99 2.12 -11.29
CA VAL A 239 10.72 2.33 -10.59
C VAL A 239 10.99 3.16 -9.33
N ASP A 240 10.33 4.32 -9.18
CA ASP A 240 10.57 5.23 -8.07
C ASP A 240 9.78 4.86 -6.80
N PHE A 241 8.59 4.32 -6.96
CA PHE A 241 7.72 3.90 -5.86
C PHE A 241 6.58 3.01 -6.39
N TRP A 242 5.73 2.50 -5.50
CA TRP A 242 4.70 1.53 -5.82
C TRP A 242 3.30 2.06 -5.53
N TRP A 243 2.36 1.84 -6.47
CA TRP A 243 0.94 2.00 -6.26
C TRP A 243 0.33 0.64 -5.96
N ILE A 244 0.14 0.36 -4.68
CA ILE A 244 -0.56 -0.84 -4.24
C ILE A 244 -2.05 -0.54 -4.36
N ASP A 245 -2.68 -1.16 -5.33
CA ASP A 245 -4.08 -0.98 -5.65
C ASP A 245 -4.95 -2.01 -4.93
N TRP A 246 -6.22 -2.09 -5.30
CA TRP A 246 -7.19 -2.95 -4.68
C TRP A 246 -6.72 -4.40 -4.51
N GLN A 247 -6.94 -4.95 -3.30
CA GLN A 247 -6.51 -6.30 -2.91
C GLN A 247 -7.65 -7.28 -3.12
N GLN A 248 -7.95 -7.71 -4.28
CA GLN A 248 -9.02 -8.64 -4.67
C GLN A 248 -9.44 -9.65 -3.60
N GLY A 249 -10.34 -9.25 -2.71
CA GLY A 249 -10.93 -10.11 -1.67
C GLY A 249 -10.52 -9.76 -0.25
N SER A 250 -11.37 -10.19 0.67
CA SER A 250 -11.29 -9.95 2.11
C SER A 250 -10.44 -10.97 2.88
N HIS A 251 -9.65 -11.78 2.18
CA HIS A 251 -9.00 -12.96 2.77
C HIS A 251 -7.47 -12.86 2.86
N GLY A 252 -6.92 -11.67 2.68
CA GLY A 252 -5.51 -11.45 2.96
C GLY A 252 -5.25 -11.52 4.47
N LYS A 253 -4.13 -12.12 4.88
CA LYS A 253 -3.72 -12.15 6.30
C LYS A 253 -3.40 -10.76 6.88
N MET A 254 -3.75 -9.70 6.17
CA MET A 254 -3.57 -8.30 6.55
C MET A 254 -4.89 -7.54 6.75
N ASP A 255 -6.02 -8.24 6.75
CA ASP A 255 -7.33 -7.63 7.04
C ASP A 255 -7.55 -7.45 8.53
#